data_eff96fe87878b76729639a4c7c5ab19d
#
_entry.id   eff96fe87878b76729639a4c7c5ab19d
#
_cell.length_a   1.000
_cell.length_b   1.000
_cell.length_c   1.000
_cell.angle_alpha   90.00
_cell.angle_beta   90.00
_cell.angle_gamma   90.00
#
_symmetry.space_group_name_H-M   'P 1'
#
loop_
_entity.id
_entity.type
_entity.pdbx_description
1 polymer ?
#
loop_
_entity_poly.entity_id
_entity_poly.type
_entity_poly.pdbx_seq_one_letter_code
_entity_poly.pdbx_strand_id
1 'polypeptide(L)'
;YTWRYTLSLHDALPISNAAEALAQAMGRATGRETSALDELRQLLNLPKTPEYIESYDISNLAGGENVAGMIVFENGRPLKSAYRKFKIKTVVGQDDYGSMREVIRRRFEEYRAADKPEGFGRLPDLILLDGGKGHVGAIRPLLREMGIDVPVYGMVKDDKHRTRAITEDGGEIAIQSTRAVFTLVSSIQDEVHRFAIGYHRQQRKKATISTTLTSIPGIGETRAKALMKHFTTIRAVSEATEEMLEETPGMNAPAARAVYRYFHSEENDGE
;
A
#
# COMPACT_ATOMS: atom_id res chain seq x y z
N TYR A 1 6.16 54.47 19.74
CA TYR A 1 7.33 53.79 19.17
C TYR A 1 6.84 52.68 18.28
N THR A 2 6.82 52.92 16.96
CA THR A 2 6.45 51.98 15.93
C THR A 2 7.73 51.32 15.40
N TRP A 3 7.94 50.05 15.71
CA TRP A 3 9.01 49.24 15.11
C TRP A 3 8.57 48.84 13.73
N ARG A 4 9.16 49.47 12.69
CA ARG A 4 9.11 48.95 11.32
C ARG A 4 10.22 47.89 11.17
N TYR A 5 9.83 46.62 11.06
CA TYR A 5 10.72 45.57 10.57
C TYR A 5 10.93 45.78 9.05
N THR A 6 12.03 46.43 8.68
CA THR A 6 12.54 46.36 7.32
C THR A 6 13.22 45.01 7.14
N LEU A 7 12.55 44.06 6.50
CA LEU A 7 13.19 42.86 6.00
C LEU A 7 14.29 43.27 5.05
N SER A 8 15.53 42.94 5.39
CA SER A 8 16.71 43.22 4.55
C SER A 8 16.58 42.41 3.24
N LEU A 9 16.89 43.07 2.10
CA LEU A 9 16.97 42.42 0.79
C LEU A 9 17.92 41.20 0.77
N HIS A 10 18.84 41.11 1.73
CA HIS A 10 19.77 39.99 1.90
C HIS A 10 19.08 38.70 2.44
N ASP A 11 17.99 38.82 3.20
CA ASP A 11 17.26 37.65 3.75
C ASP A 11 16.28 37.05 2.76
N ALA A 12 15.90 37.78 1.71
CA ALA A 12 14.96 37.32 0.69
C ALA A 12 15.63 36.46 -0.42
N LEU A 13 16.93 36.70 -0.69
CA LEU A 13 17.68 36.02 -1.77
C LEU A 13 17.82 34.49 -1.58
N PRO A 14 18.12 33.95 -0.37
CA PRO A 14 18.24 32.51 -0.17
C PRO A 14 16.91 31.77 -0.33
N ILE A 15 15.79 32.40 0.06
CA ILE A 15 14.45 31.82 -0.07
C ILE A 15 14.03 31.78 -1.54
N SER A 16 14.30 32.83 -2.30
CA SER A 16 14.05 32.90 -3.74
C SER A 16 14.84 31.83 -4.50
N ASN A 17 16.14 31.71 -4.21
CA ASN A 17 17.01 30.71 -4.85
C ASN A 17 16.59 29.27 -4.51
N ALA A 18 16.17 29.00 -3.27
CA ALA A 18 15.67 27.69 -2.86
C ALA A 18 14.34 27.34 -3.55
N ALA A 19 13.43 28.29 -3.68
CA ALA A 19 12.16 28.12 -4.38
C ALA A 19 12.38 27.86 -5.88
N GLU A 20 13.31 28.58 -6.50
CA GLU A 20 13.66 28.42 -7.91
C GLU A 20 14.36 27.08 -8.19
N ALA A 21 15.29 26.66 -7.32
CA ALA A 21 15.93 25.34 -7.38
C ALA A 21 14.92 24.22 -7.20
N LEU A 22 13.95 24.36 -6.27
CA LEU A 22 12.86 23.41 -6.07
C LEU A 22 11.96 23.33 -7.30
N ALA A 23 11.56 24.45 -7.88
CA ALA A 23 10.74 24.50 -9.09
C ALA A 23 11.45 23.86 -10.29
N GLN A 24 12.75 24.10 -10.46
CA GLN A 24 13.55 23.43 -11.49
C GLN A 24 13.69 21.93 -11.24
N ALA A 25 13.90 21.51 -10.01
CA ALA A 25 13.96 20.08 -9.64
C ALA A 25 12.63 19.38 -9.89
N MET A 26 11.51 20.01 -9.54
CA MET A 26 10.16 19.51 -9.80
C MET A 26 9.87 19.43 -11.31
N GLY A 27 10.24 20.44 -12.09
CA GLY A 27 10.08 20.44 -13.54
C GLY A 27 10.89 19.34 -14.23
N ARG A 28 12.13 19.09 -13.78
CA ARG A 28 12.97 17.99 -14.28
C ARG A 28 12.40 16.62 -13.90
N ALA A 29 11.86 16.49 -12.70
CA ALA A 29 11.21 15.24 -12.26
C ALA A 29 9.98 14.95 -13.12
N THR A 30 9.08 15.93 -13.28
CA THR A 30 7.88 15.79 -14.11
C THR A 30 8.22 15.45 -15.56
N GLY A 31 9.24 16.10 -16.14
CA GLY A 31 9.69 15.82 -17.51
C GLY A 31 10.22 14.38 -17.68
N ARG A 32 10.91 13.83 -16.69
CA ARG A 32 11.38 12.42 -16.70
C ARG A 32 10.24 11.43 -16.60
N GLU A 33 9.26 11.71 -15.77
CA GLU A 33 8.10 10.82 -15.58
C GLU A 33 7.22 10.79 -16.83
N THR A 34 6.98 11.93 -17.46
CA THR A 34 6.26 12.01 -18.75
C THR A 34 7.00 11.23 -19.83
N SER A 35 8.33 11.38 -19.93
CA SER A 35 9.15 10.61 -20.86
C SER A 35 9.05 9.10 -20.62
N ALA A 36 9.07 8.65 -19.35
CA ALA A 36 8.95 7.23 -19.01
C ALA A 36 7.59 6.64 -19.41
N LEU A 37 6.49 7.39 -19.24
CA LEU A 37 5.15 6.97 -19.67
C LEU A 37 5.01 6.90 -21.18
N ASP A 38 5.59 7.86 -21.91
CA ASP A 38 5.59 7.85 -23.39
C ASP A 38 6.45 6.71 -23.95
N GLU A 39 7.61 6.44 -23.36
CA GLU A 39 8.43 5.29 -23.70
C GLU A 39 7.70 3.96 -23.40
N LEU A 40 6.99 3.88 -22.27
CA LEU A 40 6.15 2.73 -21.92
C LEU A 40 5.01 2.53 -22.94
N ARG A 41 4.35 3.64 -23.36
CA ARG A 41 3.34 3.60 -24.42
C ARG A 41 3.89 3.01 -25.71
N GLN A 42 5.05 3.47 -26.15
CA GLN A 42 5.70 2.97 -27.39
C GLN A 42 6.10 1.51 -27.25
N LEU A 43 6.70 1.12 -26.13
CA LEU A 43 7.15 -0.24 -25.86
C LEU A 43 6.01 -1.25 -25.88
N LEU A 44 4.86 -0.89 -25.29
CA LEU A 44 3.67 -1.73 -25.19
C LEU A 44 2.68 -1.51 -26.35
N ASN A 45 3.02 -0.64 -27.30
CA ASN A 45 2.14 -0.24 -28.42
C ASN A 45 0.72 0.15 -27.97
N LEU A 46 0.65 0.95 -26.88
CA LEU A 46 -0.63 1.42 -26.36
C LEU A 46 -1.21 2.55 -27.21
N PRO A 47 -2.55 2.66 -27.30
CA PRO A 47 -3.22 3.68 -28.12
C PRO A 47 -2.99 5.11 -27.58
N LYS A 48 -2.75 5.25 -26.25
CA LYS A 48 -2.48 6.52 -25.57
C LYS A 48 -1.47 6.31 -24.45
N THR A 49 -0.85 7.42 -24.03
CA THR A 49 0.03 7.44 -22.85
C THR A 49 -0.73 7.02 -21.61
N PRO A 50 -0.26 6.01 -20.84
CA PRO A 50 -0.97 5.48 -19.68
C PRO A 50 -0.76 6.38 -18.45
N GLU A 51 -1.54 7.45 -18.34
CA GLU A 51 -1.44 8.41 -17.24
C GLU A 51 -1.99 7.86 -15.92
N TYR A 52 -2.98 6.95 -15.96
CA TYR A 52 -3.60 6.34 -14.80
C TYR A 52 -3.41 4.82 -14.84
N ILE A 53 -2.45 4.34 -14.04
CA ILE A 53 -2.05 2.92 -14.02
C ILE A 53 -2.53 2.31 -12.71
N GLU A 54 -3.31 1.23 -12.80
CA GLU A 54 -3.61 0.39 -11.64
C GLU A 54 -2.67 -0.82 -11.59
N SER A 55 -2.17 -1.16 -10.39
CA SER A 55 -1.37 -2.36 -10.20
C SER A 55 -1.89 -3.19 -9.04
N TYR A 56 -1.79 -4.52 -9.16
CA TYR A 56 -2.37 -5.49 -8.24
C TYR A 56 -1.36 -6.56 -7.83
N ASP A 57 -1.38 -6.92 -6.56
CA ASP A 57 -0.62 -8.04 -5.98
C ASP A 57 -1.49 -8.84 -5.01
N ILE A 58 -1.37 -10.17 -5.06
CA ILE A 58 -2.01 -11.09 -4.12
C ILE A 58 -1.00 -11.44 -3.03
N SER A 59 -1.38 -11.27 -1.79
CA SER A 59 -0.58 -11.65 -0.65
C SER A 59 -1.29 -12.72 0.16
N ASN A 60 -0.70 -13.92 0.15
CA ASN A 60 -1.20 -15.09 0.88
C ASN A 60 -0.52 -15.17 2.25
N LEU A 61 -1.30 -15.40 3.28
CA LEU A 61 -0.79 -15.69 4.62
C LEU A 61 -0.96 -17.16 4.92
N ALA A 62 0.11 -17.84 5.26
CA ALA A 62 0.02 -19.21 5.76
C ALA A 62 -0.93 -19.26 6.98
N GLY A 63 -2.11 -19.89 6.81
CA GLY A 63 -3.16 -20.00 7.83
C GLY A 63 -4.03 -18.75 8.02
N GLY A 64 -3.97 -17.75 7.15
CA GLY A 64 -4.76 -16.52 7.23
C GLY A 64 -5.60 -16.23 5.98
N GLU A 65 -6.33 -15.11 6.04
CA GLU A 65 -7.15 -14.63 4.93
C GLU A 65 -6.27 -14.06 3.81
N ASN A 66 -6.51 -14.48 2.58
CA ASN A 66 -5.86 -13.92 1.41
C ASN A 66 -6.34 -12.47 1.19
N VAL A 67 -5.40 -11.59 0.88
CA VAL A 67 -5.66 -10.16 0.63
C VAL A 67 -4.97 -9.74 -0.65
N ALA A 68 -5.66 -8.93 -1.44
CA ALA A 68 -5.04 -8.23 -2.56
C ALA A 68 -4.80 -6.77 -2.23
N GLY A 69 -3.66 -6.26 -2.66
CA GLY A 69 -3.35 -4.85 -2.72
C GLY A 69 -3.61 -4.30 -4.13
N MET A 70 -4.32 -3.18 -4.22
CA MET A 70 -4.43 -2.36 -5.42
C MET A 70 -3.77 -1.02 -5.16
N ILE A 71 -2.83 -0.64 -5.99
CA ILE A 71 -2.24 0.70 -5.99
C ILE A 71 -2.56 1.42 -7.29
N VAL A 72 -2.40 2.73 -7.25
CA VAL A 72 -2.59 3.60 -8.42
C VAL A 72 -1.36 4.49 -8.58
N PHE A 73 -0.89 4.59 -9.81
CA PHE A 73 0.05 5.62 -10.23
C PHE A 73 -0.66 6.57 -11.20
N GLU A 74 -0.55 7.85 -10.93
CA GLU A 74 -1.05 8.90 -11.81
C GLU A 74 0.11 9.78 -12.26
N ASN A 75 0.25 9.97 -13.57
CA ASN A 75 1.35 10.72 -14.19
C ASN A 75 2.74 10.25 -13.70
N GLY A 76 2.91 8.92 -13.58
CA GLY A 76 4.16 8.30 -13.13
C GLY A 76 4.43 8.36 -11.63
N ARG A 77 3.50 8.87 -10.81
CA ARG A 77 3.63 9.03 -9.35
C ARG A 77 2.58 8.25 -8.56
N PRO A 78 2.92 7.77 -7.36
CA PRO A 78 1.96 7.08 -6.49
C PRO A 78 0.78 7.98 -6.08
N LEU A 79 -0.45 7.59 -6.40
CA LEU A 79 -1.69 8.23 -5.94
C LEU A 79 -2.24 7.46 -4.72
N LYS A 80 -1.66 7.69 -3.54
CA LYS A 80 -1.95 6.90 -2.33
C LYS A 80 -3.41 6.98 -1.86
N SER A 81 -4.13 8.06 -2.16
CA SER A 81 -5.56 8.22 -1.85
C SER A 81 -6.44 7.21 -2.59
N ALA A 82 -5.97 6.71 -3.74
CA ALA A 82 -6.66 5.71 -4.56
C ALA A 82 -6.28 4.25 -4.24
N TYR A 83 -5.35 4.01 -3.31
CA TYR A 83 -4.96 2.65 -2.92
C TYR A 83 -6.11 1.93 -2.22
N ARG A 84 -6.30 0.65 -2.53
CA ARG A 84 -7.35 -0.19 -1.93
C ARG A 84 -6.82 -1.56 -1.54
N LYS A 85 -7.43 -2.13 -0.50
CA LYS A 85 -7.19 -3.50 -0.05
C LYS A 85 -8.47 -4.29 -0.21
N PHE A 86 -8.36 -5.45 -0.80
CA PHE A 86 -9.46 -6.37 -1.02
C PHE A 86 -9.22 -7.64 -0.19
N LYS A 87 -10.10 -7.90 0.76
CA LYS A 87 -10.18 -9.19 1.40
C LYS A 87 -10.81 -10.17 0.40
N ILE A 88 -10.16 -11.29 0.16
CA ILE A 88 -10.67 -12.37 -0.70
C ILE A 88 -11.80 -13.07 0.06
N LYS A 89 -12.93 -13.31 -0.62
CA LYS A 89 -14.17 -13.83 0.03
C LYS A 89 -14.59 -15.19 -0.49
N THR A 90 -14.37 -15.48 -1.78
CA THR A 90 -14.92 -16.63 -2.47
C THR A 90 -13.91 -17.73 -2.74
N VAL A 91 -12.62 -17.40 -2.70
CA VAL A 91 -11.54 -18.33 -3.00
C VAL A 91 -11.01 -18.94 -1.71
N VAL A 92 -10.99 -20.26 -1.65
CA VAL A 92 -10.49 -21.03 -0.50
C VAL A 92 -9.11 -21.60 -0.87
N GLY A 93 -8.14 -21.44 0.04
CA GLY A 93 -6.77 -21.92 -0.17
C GLY A 93 -5.88 -20.94 -0.94
N GLN A 94 -4.82 -21.49 -1.54
CA GLN A 94 -3.80 -20.70 -2.26
C GLN A 94 -4.07 -20.76 -3.78
N ASP A 95 -5.09 -20.05 -4.22
CA ASP A 95 -5.37 -19.85 -5.65
C ASP A 95 -5.22 -18.36 -5.98
N ASP A 96 -4.02 -17.98 -6.41
CA ASP A 96 -3.68 -16.60 -6.77
C ASP A 96 -4.46 -16.12 -7.99
N TYR A 97 -4.71 -17.00 -8.96
CA TYR A 97 -5.47 -16.65 -10.16
C TYR A 97 -6.94 -16.41 -9.84
N GLY A 98 -7.56 -17.28 -9.05
CA GLY A 98 -8.94 -17.11 -8.57
C GLY A 98 -9.08 -15.85 -7.74
N SER A 99 -8.13 -15.62 -6.83
CA SER A 99 -8.09 -14.42 -5.98
C SER A 99 -7.98 -13.14 -6.81
N MET A 100 -7.09 -13.12 -7.81
CA MET A 100 -6.93 -11.97 -8.70
C MET A 100 -8.20 -11.73 -9.53
N ARG A 101 -8.84 -12.80 -10.04
CA ARG A 101 -10.12 -12.70 -10.76
C ARG A 101 -11.23 -12.11 -9.88
N GLU A 102 -11.35 -12.54 -8.62
CA GLU A 102 -12.33 -11.98 -7.67
C GLU A 102 -12.11 -10.47 -7.49
N VAL A 103 -10.88 -10.06 -7.28
CA VAL A 103 -10.53 -8.64 -7.04
C VAL A 103 -10.84 -7.78 -8.25
N ILE A 104 -10.39 -8.20 -9.43
CA ILE A 104 -10.61 -7.46 -10.68
C ILE A 104 -12.11 -7.39 -11.00
N ARG A 105 -12.86 -8.49 -10.81
CA ARG A 105 -14.33 -8.48 -10.99
C ARG A 105 -14.98 -7.44 -10.09
N ARG A 106 -14.71 -7.47 -8.79
CA ARG A 106 -15.26 -6.51 -7.82
C ARG A 106 -14.88 -5.07 -8.13
N ARG A 107 -13.62 -4.82 -8.54
CA ARG A 107 -13.17 -3.48 -8.95
C ARG A 107 -14.00 -2.92 -10.10
N PHE A 108 -14.29 -3.73 -11.11
CA PHE A 108 -15.04 -3.27 -12.29
C PHE A 108 -16.57 -3.36 -12.11
N GLU A 109 -17.08 -4.13 -11.16
CA GLU A 109 -18.46 -4.01 -10.68
C GLU A 109 -18.69 -2.67 -9.99
N GLU A 110 -17.78 -2.24 -9.12
CA GLU A 110 -17.76 -0.90 -8.50
C GLU A 110 -17.67 0.22 -9.56
N TYR A 111 -16.87 0.03 -10.61
CA TYR A 111 -16.83 0.98 -11.73
C TYR A 111 -18.20 1.17 -12.40
N ARG A 112 -18.90 0.06 -12.64
CA ARG A 112 -20.24 0.10 -13.27
C ARG A 112 -21.32 0.70 -12.36
N ALA A 113 -21.15 0.55 -11.07
CA ALA A 113 -22.07 1.08 -10.06
C ALA A 113 -21.78 2.54 -9.69
N ALA A 114 -20.67 3.11 -10.15
CA ALA A 114 -20.23 4.44 -9.74
C ALA A 114 -21.00 5.55 -10.48
N ASP A 115 -21.56 6.48 -9.72
CA ASP A 115 -22.26 7.65 -10.26
C ASP A 115 -21.31 8.78 -10.72
N LYS A 116 -20.04 8.73 -10.31
CA LYS A 116 -19.04 9.76 -10.59
C LYS A 116 -17.79 9.18 -11.26
N PRO A 117 -17.16 9.92 -12.18
CA PRO A 117 -15.95 9.48 -12.87
C PRO A 117 -14.68 9.66 -12.01
N GLU A 118 -14.78 9.46 -10.70
CA GLU A 118 -13.70 9.58 -9.73
C GLU A 118 -13.52 8.27 -8.96
N GLY A 119 -12.33 8.03 -8.44
CA GLY A 119 -12.06 6.81 -7.68
C GLY A 119 -12.34 5.56 -8.51
N PHE A 120 -13.24 4.70 -8.06
CA PHE A 120 -13.63 3.51 -8.81
C PHE A 120 -14.46 3.79 -10.08
N GLY A 121 -15.04 4.97 -10.23
CA GLY A 121 -15.70 5.39 -11.47
C GLY A 121 -14.76 5.77 -12.61
N ARG A 122 -13.44 5.78 -12.38
CA ARG A 122 -12.43 6.00 -13.43
C ARG A 122 -11.85 4.68 -13.92
N LEU A 123 -11.76 4.52 -15.25
CA LEU A 123 -11.03 3.41 -15.86
C LEU A 123 -9.53 3.68 -15.85
N PRO A 124 -8.70 2.67 -15.56
CA PRO A 124 -7.26 2.79 -15.79
C PRO A 124 -6.93 2.78 -17.28
N ASP A 125 -5.82 3.41 -17.63
CA ASP A 125 -5.25 3.37 -18.98
C ASP A 125 -4.41 2.09 -19.20
N LEU A 126 -3.96 1.49 -18.08
CA LEU A 126 -3.13 0.30 -18.05
C LEU A 126 -3.31 -0.43 -16.71
N ILE A 127 -3.36 -1.76 -16.76
CA ILE A 127 -3.29 -2.62 -15.59
C ILE A 127 -1.97 -3.39 -15.61
N LEU A 128 -1.22 -3.33 -14.48
CA LEU A 128 -0.01 -4.09 -14.24
C LEU A 128 -0.23 -5.08 -13.08
N LEU A 129 -0.05 -6.37 -13.35
CA LEU A 129 -0.20 -7.43 -12.37
C LEU A 129 1.18 -7.84 -11.82
N ASP A 130 1.35 -7.94 -10.49
CA ASP A 130 2.54 -8.57 -9.91
C ASP A 130 2.44 -10.09 -10.11
N GLY A 131 2.82 -10.52 -11.30
CA GLY A 131 2.73 -11.91 -11.71
C GLY A 131 2.97 -12.06 -13.21
N GLY A 132 3.31 -13.28 -13.61
CA GLY A 132 3.66 -13.61 -14.98
C GLY A 132 2.45 -13.88 -15.88
N LYS A 133 2.73 -14.55 -17.01
CA LYS A 133 1.80 -14.92 -18.08
C LYS A 133 0.49 -15.55 -17.58
N GLY A 134 0.54 -16.40 -16.54
CA GLY A 134 -0.66 -17.05 -16.00
C GLY A 134 -1.69 -16.06 -15.43
N HIS A 135 -1.22 -15.00 -14.77
CA HIS A 135 -2.10 -13.95 -14.26
C HIS A 135 -2.76 -13.17 -15.38
N VAL A 136 -2.00 -12.80 -16.41
CA VAL A 136 -2.53 -12.11 -17.60
C VAL A 136 -3.58 -12.98 -18.30
N GLY A 137 -3.25 -14.29 -18.51
CA GLY A 137 -4.17 -15.27 -19.11
C GLY A 137 -5.45 -15.47 -18.32
N ALA A 138 -5.42 -15.32 -16.99
CA ALA A 138 -6.61 -15.42 -16.13
C ALA A 138 -7.48 -14.15 -16.18
N ILE A 139 -6.88 -12.97 -16.32
CA ILE A 139 -7.58 -11.68 -16.22
C ILE A 139 -8.12 -11.17 -17.55
N ARG A 140 -7.41 -11.35 -18.66
CA ARG A 140 -7.85 -10.87 -19.98
C ARG A 140 -9.24 -11.38 -20.40
N PRO A 141 -9.54 -12.70 -20.28
CA PRO A 141 -10.87 -13.22 -20.58
C PRO A 141 -11.96 -12.62 -19.70
N LEU A 142 -11.66 -12.41 -18.41
CA LEU A 142 -12.58 -11.79 -17.46
C LEU A 142 -12.94 -10.35 -17.87
N LEU A 143 -11.96 -9.52 -18.23
CA LEU A 143 -12.22 -8.15 -18.69
C LEU A 143 -13.05 -8.12 -19.96
N ARG A 144 -12.78 -9.03 -20.91
CA ARG A 144 -13.61 -9.19 -22.14
C ARG A 144 -15.06 -9.57 -21.81
N GLU A 145 -15.27 -10.55 -20.91
CA GLU A 145 -16.57 -10.95 -20.38
C GLU A 145 -17.33 -9.75 -19.79
N MET A 146 -16.59 -8.91 -19.09
CA MET A 146 -17.14 -7.69 -18.47
C MET A 146 -17.24 -6.51 -19.45
N GLY A 147 -16.87 -6.63 -20.73
CA GLY A 147 -16.88 -5.51 -21.68
C GLY A 147 -15.95 -4.36 -21.30
N ILE A 148 -14.86 -4.66 -20.62
CA ILE A 148 -13.84 -3.69 -20.19
C ILE A 148 -12.65 -3.80 -21.15
N ASP A 149 -12.40 -2.71 -21.88
CA ASP A 149 -11.30 -2.60 -22.83
C ASP A 149 -10.14 -1.81 -22.19
N VAL A 150 -9.36 -2.50 -21.35
CA VAL A 150 -8.17 -1.96 -20.68
C VAL A 150 -6.99 -2.90 -20.94
N PRO A 151 -5.84 -2.39 -21.41
CA PRO A 151 -4.63 -3.18 -21.57
C PRO A 151 -4.16 -3.79 -20.24
N VAL A 152 -3.81 -5.08 -20.26
CA VAL A 152 -3.32 -5.82 -19.08
C VAL A 152 -2.01 -6.50 -19.40
N TYR A 153 -1.03 -6.28 -18.54
CA TYR A 153 0.29 -6.89 -18.59
C TYR A 153 0.71 -7.40 -17.22
N GLY A 154 1.58 -8.40 -17.21
CA GLY A 154 2.22 -8.92 -16.00
C GLY A 154 3.62 -8.35 -15.82
N MET A 155 4.04 -8.14 -14.58
CA MET A 155 5.40 -7.76 -14.22
C MET A 155 6.16 -9.01 -13.78
N VAL A 156 7.22 -9.38 -14.53
CA VAL A 156 8.00 -10.58 -14.30
C VAL A 156 9.26 -10.25 -13.51
N LYS A 157 9.55 -11.05 -12.49
CA LYS A 157 10.76 -10.96 -11.65
C LYS A 157 11.83 -11.92 -12.15
N ASP A 158 13.09 -11.56 -11.95
CA ASP A 158 14.24 -12.47 -12.10
C ASP A 158 14.36 -13.37 -10.86
N ASP A 159 15.33 -14.32 -10.90
CA ASP A 159 15.63 -15.23 -9.78
C ASP A 159 16.08 -14.50 -8.50
N LYS A 160 16.43 -13.23 -8.60
CA LYS A 160 16.77 -12.34 -7.48
C LYS A 160 15.60 -11.44 -7.06
N HIS A 161 14.39 -11.77 -7.47
CA HIS A 161 13.14 -11.02 -7.20
C HIS A 161 13.13 -9.56 -7.69
N ARG A 162 13.95 -9.22 -8.70
CA ARG A 162 13.96 -7.89 -9.32
C ARG A 162 13.13 -7.90 -10.59
N THR A 163 12.44 -6.83 -10.88
CA THR A 163 11.70 -6.65 -12.14
C THR A 163 12.62 -6.90 -13.33
N ARG A 164 12.24 -7.78 -14.24
CA ARG A 164 13.02 -8.14 -15.42
C ARG A 164 12.35 -7.77 -16.71
N ALA A 165 11.06 -8.02 -16.80
CA ALA A 165 10.30 -7.88 -18.03
C ALA A 165 8.83 -7.56 -17.72
N ILE A 166 8.13 -7.11 -18.74
CA ILE A 166 6.67 -7.09 -18.81
C ILE A 166 6.22 -8.24 -19.69
N THR A 167 5.17 -8.93 -19.31
CA THR A 167 4.65 -10.06 -20.09
C THR A 167 3.24 -9.82 -20.59
N GLU A 168 2.98 -10.30 -21.77
CA GLU A 168 1.69 -10.45 -22.41
C GLU A 168 1.42 -11.93 -22.72
N ASP A 169 0.25 -12.29 -23.28
CA ASP A 169 -0.06 -13.67 -23.68
C ASP A 169 0.96 -14.23 -24.70
N GLY A 170 1.54 -13.36 -25.53
CA GLY A 170 2.48 -13.71 -26.59
C GLY A 170 3.94 -13.86 -26.17
N GLY A 171 4.32 -13.44 -24.97
CA GLY A 171 5.72 -13.51 -24.53
C GLY A 171 6.14 -12.41 -23.57
N GLU A 172 7.44 -12.35 -23.31
CA GLU A 172 8.05 -11.34 -22.44
C GLU A 172 8.64 -10.19 -23.26
N ILE A 173 8.38 -8.98 -22.81
CA ILE A 173 8.94 -7.74 -23.35
C ILE A 173 10.03 -7.28 -22.38
N ALA A 174 11.29 -7.34 -22.82
CA ALA A 174 12.42 -6.89 -22.02
C ALA A 174 12.40 -5.37 -21.83
N ILE A 175 12.46 -4.90 -20.59
CA ILE A 175 12.44 -3.47 -20.25
C ILE A 175 13.80 -2.93 -19.78
N GLN A 176 14.78 -3.81 -19.63
CA GLN A 176 16.10 -3.44 -19.07
C GLN A 176 16.89 -2.47 -19.94
N SER A 177 16.66 -2.49 -21.26
CA SER A 177 17.31 -1.56 -22.20
C SER A 177 16.77 -0.14 -22.11
N THR A 178 15.56 0.04 -21.60
CA THR A 178 14.88 1.34 -21.48
C THR A 178 14.86 1.75 -20.01
N ARG A 179 15.90 2.47 -19.58
CA ARG A 179 16.12 2.78 -18.15
C ARG A 179 14.94 3.50 -17.50
N ALA A 180 14.26 4.39 -18.22
CA ALA A 180 13.12 5.15 -17.67
C ALA A 180 11.93 4.22 -17.42
N VAL A 181 11.59 3.36 -18.38
CA VAL A 181 10.52 2.35 -18.24
C VAL A 181 10.87 1.35 -17.15
N PHE A 182 12.10 0.84 -17.12
CA PHE A 182 12.56 -0.07 -16.07
C PHE A 182 12.39 0.54 -14.68
N THR A 183 12.79 1.78 -14.48
CA THR A 183 12.68 2.47 -13.19
C THR A 183 11.22 2.65 -12.79
N LEU A 184 10.35 3.06 -13.73
CA LEU A 184 8.93 3.25 -13.47
C LEU A 184 8.25 1.92 -13.10
N VAL A 185 8.41 0.88 -13.92
CA VAL A 185 7.77 -0.43 -13.70
C VAL A 185 8.28 -1.09 -12.42
N SER A 186 9.60 -0.99 -12.14
CA SER A 186 10.17 -1.49 -10.89
C SER A 186 9.59 -0.76 -9.67
N SER A 187 9.43 0.57 -9.75
CA SER A 187 8.82 1.33 -8.65
C SER A 187 7.36 0.97 -8.41
N ILE A 188 6.60 0.69 -9.47
CA ILE A 188 5.21 0.22 -9.37
C ILE A 188 5.18 -1.17 -8.74
N GLN A 189 6.04 -2.11 -9.19
CA GLN A 189 6.09 -3.47 -8.66
C GLN A 189 6.49 -3.50 -7.18
N ASP A 190 7.52 -2.75 -6.80
CA ASP A 190 7.98 -2.65 -5.41
C ASP A 190 6.88 -2.05 -4.51
N GLU A 191 6.19 -1.03 -4.99
CA GLU A 191 5.14 -0.35 -4.22
C GLU A 191 3.89 -1.23 -4.05
N VAL A 192 3.43 -1.95 -5.08
CA VAL A 192 2.27 -2.84 -4.95
C VAL A 192 2.57 -4.00 -4.01
N HIS A 193 3.76 -4.58 -4.13
CA HIS A 193 4.22 -5.65 -3.25
C HIS A 193 4.34 -5.18 -1.80
N ARG A 194 5.00 -4.02 -1.57
CA ARG A 194 5.09 -3.40 -0.24
C ARG A 194 3.71 -3.14 0.38
N PHE A 195 2.76 -2.66 -0.43
CA PHE A 195 1.40 -2.34 0.02
C PHE A 195 0.60 -3.60 0.39
N ALA A 196 0.68 -4.65 -0.42
CA ALA A 196 0.01 -5.93 -0.16
C ALA A 196 0.55 -6.59 1.12
N ILE A 197 1.88 -6.70 1.28
CA ILE A 197 2.52 -7.27 2.48
C ILE A 197 2.25 -6.43 3.73
N GLY A 198 2.18 -5.12 3.61
CA GLY A 198 1.96 -4.19 4.73
C GLY A 198 0.69 -4.49 5.53
N TYR A 199 -0.33 -5.08 4.91
CA TYR A 199 -1.54 -5.53 5.60
C TYR A 199 -1.25 -6.69 6.57
N HIS A 200 -0.52 -7.68 6.12
CA HIS A 200 -0.18 -8.84 6.95
C HIS A 200 0.70 -8.46 8.15
N ARG A 201 1.66 -7.55 7.95
CA ARG A 201 2.46 -7.02 9.07
C ARG A 201 1.57 -6.32 10.10
N GLN A 202 0.58 -5.55 9.66
CA GLN A 202 -0.35 -4.88 10.56
C GLN A 202 -1.28 -5.85 11.28
N GLN A 203 -1.77 -6.89 10.60
CA GLN A 203 -2.59 -7.94 11.19
C GLN A 203 -1.80 -8.78 12.21
N ARG A 204 -0.59 -9.21 11.86
CA ARG A 204 0.31 -9.90 12.80
C ARG A 204 0.60 -9.06 14.03
N LYS A 205 0.91 -7.77 13.85
CA LYS A 205 1.15 -6.84 14.96
C LYS A 205 -0.07 -6.73 15.87
N LYS A 206 -1.28 -6.62 15.32
CA LYS A 206 -2.52 -6.62 16.08
C LYS A 206 -2.76 -7.95 16.79
N ALA A 207 -2.56 -9.08 16.12
CA ALA A 207 -2.70 -10.41 16.71
C ALA A 207 -1.69 -10.62 17.84
N THR A 208 -0.40 -10.31 17.64
CA THR A 208 0.63 -10.42 18.67
C THR A 208 0.30 -9.55 19.89
N ILE A 209 -0.09 -8.30 19.68
CA ILE A 209 -0.47 -7.36 20.75
C ILE A 209 -1.71 -7.92 21.51
N SER A 210 -2.71 -8.40 20.80
CA SER A 210 -3.90 -9.02 21.40
C SER A 210 -3.49 -10.23 22.23
N THR A 211 -2.66 -11.13 21.70
CA THR A 211 -2.20 -12.33 22.41
C THR A 211 -1.38 -11.97 23.65
N THR A 212 -0.46 -10.98 23.56
CA THR A 212 0.32 -10.51 24.70
C THR A 212 -0.58 -9.97 25.82
N LEU A 213 -1.54 -9.12 25.51
CA LEU A 213 -2.44 -8.58 26.52
C LEU A 213 -3.40 -9.63 27.09
N THR A 214 -3.91 -10.54 26.25
CA THR A 214 -4.83 -11.59 26.71
C THR A 214 -4.13 -12.72 27.48
N SER A 215 -2.81 -12.82 27.45
CA SER A 215 -2.06 -13.73 28.32
C SER A 215 -2.00 -13.24 29.78
N ILE A 216 -2.31 -11.96 30.04
CA ILE A 216 -2.32 -11.38 31.38
C ILE A 216 -3.59 -11.86 32.13
N PRO A 217 -3.46 -12.44 33.33
CA PRO A 217 -4.62 -12.88 34.11
C PRO A 217 -5.63 -11.73 34.31
N GLY A 218 -6.90 -12.01 33.99
CA GLY A 218 -7.99 -11.03 34.09
C GLY A 218 -8.14 -10.08 32.89
N ILE A 219 -7.29 -10.19 31.87
CA ILE A 219 -7.39 -9.40 30.63
C ILE A 219 -7.90 -10.32 29.51
N GLY A 220 -9.19 -10.25 29.24
CA GLY A 220 -9.80 -10.88 28.06
C GLY A 220 -9.77 -9.94 26.84
N GLU A 221 -10.30 -10.43 25.70
CA GLU A 221 -10.30 -9.65 24.44
C GLU A 221 -10.92 -8.26 24.55
N THR A 222 -11.98 -8.10 25.33
CA THR A 222 -12.68 -6.83 25.51
C THR A 222 -11.78 -5.79 26.18
N ARG A 223 -11.11 -6.17 27.28
CA ARG A 223 -10.16 -5.30 27.98
C ARG A 223 -8.91 -5.03 27.15
N ALA A 224 -8.36 -6.01 26.47
CA ALA A 224 -7.24 -5.85 25.55
C ALA A 224 -7.57 -4.85 24.44
N LYS A 225 -8.76 -4.93 23.83
CA LYS A 225 -9.23 -3.96 22.82
C LYS A 225 -9.42 -2.57 23.40
N ALA A 226 -9.94 -2.43 24.64
CA ALA A 226 -10.13 -1.17 25.32
C ALA A 226 -8.78 -0.49 25.61
N LEU A 227 -7.79 -1.21 26.16
CA LEU A 227 -6.42 -0.75 26.38
C LEU A 227 -5.80 -0.25 25.08
N MET A 228 -5.86 -1.02 24.00
CA MET A 228 -5.29 -0.61 22.72
C MET A 228 -6.02 0.56 22.08
N LYS A 229 -7.31 0.75 22.35
CA LYS A 229 -8.06 1.94 21.91
C LYS A 229 -7.66 3.19 22.70
N HIS A 230 -7.39 3.05 24.00
CA HIS A 230 -7.03 4.16 24.88
C HIS A 230 -5.57 4.59 24.68
N PHE A 231 -4.63 3.65 24.70
CA PHE A 231 -3.18 3.93 24.66
C PHE A 231 -2.56 3.88 23.25
N THR A 232 -3.28 3.38 22.25
CA THR A 232 -2.86 3.29 20.84
C THR A 232 -1.67 2.35 20.58
N THR A 233 -0.70 2.22 21.49
CA THR A 233 0.49 1.37 21.37
C THR A 233 0.72 0.53 22.60
N ILE A 234 1.33 -0.67 22.44
CA ILE A 234 1.70 -1.55 23.56
C ILE A 234 2.74 -0.89 24.46
N ARG A 235 3.62 -0.07 23.89
CA ARG A 235 4.62 0.69 24.63
C ARG A 235 3.95 1.70 25.57
N ALA A 236 2.94 2.43 25.11
CA ALA A 236 2.20 3.34 25.98
C ALA A 236 1.45 2.60 27.10
N VAL A 237 0.98 1.36 26.84
CA VAL A 237 0.40 0.50 27.89
C VAL A 237 1.47 0.08 28.90
N SER A 238 2.68 -0.27 28.46
CA SER A 238 3.77 -0.69 29.34
C SER A 238 4.37 0.45 30.18
N GLU A 239 4.30 1.69 29.67
CA GLU A 239 4.79 2.90 30.36
C GLU A 239 3.71 3.57 31.25
N ALA A 240 2.46 3.08 31.21
CA ALA A 240 1.34 3.66 31.95
C ALA A 240 1.37 3.25 33.44
N THR A 241 0.95 4.17 34.32
CA THR A 241 0.77 3.88 35.76
C THR A 241 -0.50 3.03 36.02
N GLU A 242 -0.63 2.45 37.21
CA GLU A 242 -1.83 1.67 37.57
C GLU A 242 -3.10 2.51 37.46
N GLU A 243 -3.03 3.79 37.89
CA GLU A 243 -4.16 4.73 37.83
C GLU A 243 -4.58 4.99 36.36
N MET A 244 -3.63 5.27 35.47
CA MET A 244 -3.92 5.47 34.04
C MET A 244 -4.52 4.24 33.39
N LEU A 245 -4.06 3.05 33.78
CA LEU A 245 -4.63 1.77 33.29
C LEU A 245 -6.05 1.55 33.82
N GLU A 246 -6.36 1.94 35.08
CA GLU A 246 -7.69 1.82 35.67
C GLU A 246 -8.70 2.78 35.02
N GLU A 247 -8.29 3.97 34.57
CA GLU A 247 -9.13 4.92 33.84
C GLU A 247 -9.62 4.38 32.47
N THR A 248 -9.02 3.29 31.96
CA THR A 248 -9.44 2.70 30.69
C THR A 248 -10.83 2.07 30.83
N PRO A 249 -11.79 2.35 29.93
CA PRO A 249 -13.14 1.78 29.98
C PRO A 249 -13.15 0.27 30.08
N GLY A 250 -13.81 -0.27 31.12
CA GLY A 250 -13.95 -1.71 31.39
C GLY A 250 -12.80 -2.32 32.20
N MET A 251 -11.80 -1.51 32.58
CA MET A 251 -10.78 -1.92 33.54
C MET A 251 -11.27 -1.72 34.99
N ASN A 252 -10.61 -2.42 35.91
CA ASN A 252 -10.77 -2.27 37.36
C ASN A 252 -9.40 -2.40 38.01
N ALA A 253 -9.26 -2.01 39.27
CA ALA A 253 -7.99 -2.01 40.00
C ALA A 253 -7.23 -3.34 39.96
N PRO A 254 -7.87 -4.54 40.12
CA PRO A 254 -7.15 -5.81 39.98
C PRO A 254 -6.60 -6.06 38.57
N ALA A 255 -7.33 -5.69 37.54
CA ALA A 255 -6.90 -5.84 36.15
C ALA A 255 -5.79 -4.84 35.77
N ALA A 256 -5.90 -3.59 36.23
CA ALA A 256 -4.86 -2.57 36.07
C ALA A 256 -3.53 -2.99 36.70
N ARG A 257 -3.57 -3.47 37.95
CA ARG A 257 -2.40 -4.04 38.64
C ARG A 257 -1.79 -5.25 37.92
N ALA A 258 -2.62 -6.12 37.35
CA ALA A 258 -2.12 -7.27 36.61
C ALA A 258 -1.35 -6.85 35.36
N VAL A 259 -1.85 -5.85 34.62
CA VAL A 259 -1.17 -5.26 33.45
C VAL A 259 0.13 -4.57 33.89
N TYR A 260 0.06 -3.75 34.90
CA TYR A 260 1.25 -3.02 35.40
C TYR A 260 2.34 -4.01 35.81
N ARG A 261 2.04 -5.00 36.64
CA ARG A 261 3.00 -6.03 37.05
C ARG A 261 3.60 -6.80 35.89
N TYR A 262 2.79 -7.17 34.90
CA TYR A 262 3.26 -7.93 33.74
C TYR A 262 4.39 -7.23 33.01
N PHE A 263 4.32 -5.91 32.86
CA PHE A 263 5.33 -5.13 32.14
C PHE A 263 6.49 -4.66 33.03
N HIS A 264 6.35 -4.70 34.36
CA HIS A 264 7.38 -4.23 35.32
C HIS A 264 7.96 -5.35 36.18
N SER A 265 7.55 -6.63 35.97
CA SER A 265 8.08 -7.77 36.73
C SER A 265 9.48 -8.20 36.32
N GLU A 266 9.99 -7.77 35.15
CA GLU A 266 11.33 -8.13 34.69
C GLU A 266 12.47 -7.22 35.25
N GLU A 267 12.14 -6.19 36.03
CA GLU A 267 13.19 -5.33 36.64
C GLU A 267 13.78 -5.89 37.95
N ASN A 268 13.25 -7.01 38.49
CA ASN A 268 13.69 -7.53 39.80
C ASN A 268 14.51 -8.84 39.78
N ASP A 269 14.80 -9.41 38.62
CA ASP A 269 15.60 -10.65 38.53
C ASP A 269 17.08 -10.38 38.10
N GLY A 270 17.58 -9.16 38.34
CA GLY A 270 18.95 -8.73 38.01
C GLY A 270 19.76 -8.18 39.17
N GLU A 271 19.73 -8.83 40.37
CA GLU A 271 20.75 -8.67 41.42
C GLU A 271 21.35 -10.00 41.83
#